data_ce20a833bd3c89ea95603d2950012d1a
#
_entry.id   ce20a833bd3c89ea95603d2950012d1a
#
_cell.length_a   1.000
_cell.length_b   1.000
_cell.length_c   1.000
_cell.angle_alpha   90.00
_cell.angle_beta   90.00
_cell.angle_gamma   90.00
#
_symmetry.space_group_name_H-M   'P 1'
#
loop_
_entity.id
_entity.type
_entity.pdbx_description
1 polymer ?
#
loop_
_entity_poly.entity_id
_entity_poly.type
_entity_poly.pdbx_seq_one_letter_code
_entity_poly.pdbx_strand_id
1 'polypeptide(L)'
;MYKRQGFANSVKKAGIIWIGPSGNVIKKMGDKITSKKLAEKAGVPTLPMTSDAKDAKKIGYPILVKASAGGGGKGMRIVEDPKKLKESISAAEREAESGFGDKRVFLERYVEKSRHIEIQILGDSFGNVVHLGERECSIQRRHQKIVEESPSTVIDQELRDKIGSAAVQLASALKYESAGTVEFLFDDKTKEFFFLEVNTRLQVEHPVTEEVTGLDLVKEQIKIAQGNELELSLIHISEPTRRAL
;
A
#
# COMPACT_ATOMS: atom_id res chain seq x y z
N MET A 1 -3.36 -13.64 -2.22
CA MET A 1 -2.03 -13.04 -1.94
C MET A 1 -1.21 -13.79 -0.87
N TYR A 2 -1.84 -14.41 0.12
CA TYR A 2 -1.19 -15.14 1.24
C TYR A 2 -0.26 -16.31 0.91
N LYS A 3 -0.32 -16.85 -0.29
CA LYS A 3 0.47 -18.06 -0.65
C LYS A 3 1.82 -17.77 -1.29
N ARG A 4 2.15 -16.51 -1.57
CA ARG A 4 3.39 -16.15 -2.29
C ARG A 4 4.63 -16.13 -1.41
N GLN A 5 4.50 -15.89 -0.08
CA GLN A 5 5.64 -15.96 0.82
C GLN A 5 6.27 -17.37 0.88
N GLY A 6 5.45 -18.41 0.86
CA GLY A 6 5.94 -19.80 0.79
C GLY A 6 6.70 -20.07 -0.50
N PHE A 7 6.17 -19.61 -1.63
CA PHE A 7 6.82 -19.71 -2.93
C PHE A 7 8.17 -18.97 -2.96
N ALA A 8 8.21 -17.71 -2.53
CA ALA A 8 9.46 -16.94 -2.44
C ALA A 8 10.54 -17.66 -1.61
N ASN A 9 10.15 -18.21 -0.46
CA ASN A 9 11.05 -18.98 0.39
C ASN A 9 11.53 -20.28 -0.28
N SER A 10 10.65 -20.98 -1.02
CA SER A 10 11.00 -22.20 -1.74
C SER A 10 11.98 -21.94 -2.88
N VAL A 11 11.79 -20.85 -3.62
CA VAL A 11 12.70 -20.41 -4.70
C VAL A 11 14.10 -20.13 -4.13
N LYS A 12 14.17 -19.32 -3.06
CA LYS A 12 15.48 -19.04 -2.38
C LYS A 12 16.13 -20.31 -1.83
N LYS A 13 15.35 -21.22 -1.24
CA LYS A 13 15.87 -22.51 -0.71
C LYS A 13 16.42 -23.41 -1.82
N ALA A 14 15.87 -23.32 -3.01
CA ALA A 14 16.37 -24.06 -4.20
C ALA A 14 17.63 -23.42 -4.83
N GLY A 15 18.18 -22.35 -4.25
CA GLY A 15 19.35 -21.64 -4.80
C GLY A 15 19.04 -20.78 -6.03
N ILE A 16 17.76 -20.55 -6.32
CA ILE A 16 17.34 -19.75 -7.46
C ILE A 16 17.19 -18.30 -7.01
N ILE A 17 17.62 -17.35 -7.84
CA ILE A 17 17.49 -15.92 -7.56
C ILE A 17 16.00 -15.55 -7.57
N TRP A 18 15.55 -14.95 -6.44
CA TRP A 18 14.20 -14.45 -6.29
C TRP A 18 14.12 -12.96 -6.66
N ILE A 19 13.33 -12.60 -7.65
CA ILE A 19 13.06 -11.21 -8.02
C ILE A 19 11.83 -10.73 -7.24
N GLY A 20 12.06 -9.94 -6.20
CA GLY A 20 10.99 -9.43 -5.34
C GLY A 20 11.40 -9.32 -3.87
N PRO A 21 10.53 -8.79 -3.00
CA PRO A 21 10.80 -8.66 -1.58
C PRO A 21 10.84 -10.02 -0.88
N SER A 22 11.45 -10.07 0.29
CA SER A 22 11.57 -11.30 1.08
C SER A 22 10.20 -11.88 1.46
N GLY A 23 10.12 -13.20 1.61
CA GLY A 23 8.89 -13.87 2.06
C GLY A 23 8.37 -13.34 3.41
N ASN A 24 9.26 -12.86 4.29
CA ASN A 24 8.89 -12.23 5.55
C ASN A 24 8.19 -10.88 5.34
N VAL A 25 8.68 -10.04 4.43
CA VAL A 25 8.04 -8.76 4.06
C VAL A 25 6.68 -9.03 3.44
N ILE A 26 6.58 -9.97 2.49
CA ILE A 26 5.31 -10.37 1.86
C ILE A 26 4.30 -10.81 2.93
N LYS A 27 4.73 -11.61 3.91
CA LYS A 27 3.85 -12.08 5.00
C LYS A 27 3.36 -10.93 5.88
N LYS A 28 4.28 -10.06 6.32
CA LYS A 28 3.95 -8.93 7.21
C LYS A 28 3.01 -7.93 6.55
N MET A 29 3.25 -7.59 5.28
CA MET A 29 2.44 -6.62 4.55
C MET A 29 1.13 -7.20 4.03
N GLY A 30 1.03 -8.52 3.92
CA GLY A 30 -0.21 -9.21 3.55
C GLY A 30 -1.27 -9.24 4.66
N ASP A 31 -0.92 -8.97 5.91
CA ASP A 31 -1.85 -8.84 7.04
C ASP A 31 -2.07 -7.36 7.36
N LYS A 32 -3.29 -6.85 7.13
CA LYS A 32 -3.60 -5.42 7.25
C LYS A 32 -3.43 -4.87 8.66
N ILE A 33 -3.72 -5.66 9.69
CA ILE A 33 -3.53 -5.24 11.09
C ILE A 33 -2.04 -5.11 11.38
N THR A 34 -1.26 -6.11 10.98
CA THR A 34 0.20 -6.11 11.18
C THR A 34 0.86 -4.99 10.38
N SER A 35 0.47 -4.79 9.12
CA SER A 35 1.06 -3.75 8.27
C SER A 35 0.81 -2.34 8.82
N LYS A 36 -0.40 -2.05 9.33
CA LYS A 36 -0.71 -0.76 9.97
C LYS A 36 0.11 -0.53 11.24
N LYS A 37 0.22 -1.53 12.12
CA LYS A 37 1.06 -1.41 13.32
C LYS A 37 2.54 -1.16 12.97
N LEU A 38 3.03 -1.74 11.89
CA LEU A 38 4.39 -1.49 11.41
C LEU A 38 4.53 -0.09 10.81
N ALA A 39 3.52 0.41 10.10
CA ALA A 39 3.48 1.78 9.61
C ALA A 39 3.48 2.80 10.77
N GLU A 40 2.63 2.62 11.77
CA GLU A 40 2.62 3.44 12.99
C GLU A 40 3.98 3.44 13.70
N LYS A 41 4.58 2.26 13.88
CA LYS A 41 5.90 2.14 14.49
C LYS A 41 7.00 2.83 13.68
N ALA A 42 6.84 2.88 12.37
CA ALA A 42 7.73 3.61 11.47
C ALA A 42 7.42 5.12 11.42
N GLY A 43 6.45 5.63 12.17
CA GLY A 43 6.06 7.05 12.17
C GLY A 43 5.20 7.47 10.98
N VAL A 44 4.66 6.53 10.23
CA VAL A 44 3.79 6.81 9.08
C VAL A 44 2.34 6.98 9.55
N PRO A 45 1.64 8.06 9.16
CA PRO A 45 0.27 8.31 9.58
C PRO A 45 -0.68 7.16 9.21
N THR A 46 -1.53 6.74 10.15
CA THR A 46 -2.55 5.71 9.93
C THR A 46 -3.91 6.20 10.44
N LEU A 47 -4.99 5.70 9.85
CA LEU A 47 -6.32 5.95 10.39
C LEU A 47 -6.50 5.20 11.72
N PRO A 48 -7.19 5.80 12.71
CA PRO A 48 -7.55 5.11 13.95
C PRO A 48 -8.24 3.78 13.66
N MET A 49 -7.77 2.72 14.30
CA MET A 49 -8.33 1.38 14.13
C MET A 49 -8.41 0.62 15.46
N THR A 50 -9.31 -0.37 15.51
CA THR A 50 -9.38 -1.33 16.61
C THR A 50 -9.88 -2.68 16.11
N SER A 51 -9.48 -3.74 16.78
CA SER A 51 -10.05 -5.09 16.61
C SER A 51 -11.14 -5.40 17.65
N ASP A 52 -11.38 -4.51 18.62
CA ASP A 52 -12.41 -4.67 19.64
C ASP A 52 -13.62 -3.77 19.34
N ALA A 53 -14.79 -4.37 19.14
CA ALA A 53 -16.03 -3.63 18.89
C ALA A 53 -16.41 -2.67 20.02
N LYS A 54 -15.94 -2.89 21.26
CA LYS A 54 -16.18 -2.00 22.41
C LYS A 54 -15.54 -0.64 22.23
N ASP A 55 -14.41 -0.57 21.50
CA ASP A 55 -13.68 0.65 21.23
C ASP A 55 -14.19 1.42 20.00
N ALA A 56 -15.22 0.92 19.32
CA ALA A 56 -15.78 1.56 18.12
C ALA A 56 -16.16 3.03 18.34
N LYS A 57 -16.70 3.38 19.53
CA LYS A 57 -17.04 4.76 19.89
C LYS A 57 -15.82 5.70 19.91
N LYS A 58 -14.63 5.20 20.20
CA LYS A 58 -13.39 5.99 20.23
C LYS A 58 -12.91 6.35 18.82
N ILE A 59 -13.21 5.48 17.83
CA ILE A 59 -12.88 5.73 16.42
C ILE A 59 -13.80 6.82 15.84
N GLY A 60 -15.07 6.81 16.23
CA GLY A 60 -16.12 7.68 15.66
C GLY A 60 -16.76 7.08 14.41
N TYR A 61 -18.02 7.44 14.18
CA TYR A 61 -18.77 7.00 13.00
C TYR A 61 -18.73 8.09 11.91
N PRO A 62 -18.79 7.70 10.63
CA PRO A 62 -18.94 6.34 10.11
C PRO A 62 -17.68 5.50 10.28
N ILE A 63 -17.87 4.17 10.48
CA ILE A 63 -16.80 3.19 10.65
C ILE A 63 -16.77 2.26 9.44
N LEU A 64 -15.56 1.90 9.00
CA LEU A 64 -15.35 0.88 7.99
C LEU A 64 -14.94 -0.42 8.66
N VAL A 65 -15.75 -1.47 8.53
CA VAL A 65 -15.39 -2.84 8.89
C VAL A 65 -14.59 -3.43 7.74
N LYS A 66 -13.41 -3.99 8.02
CA LYS A 66 -12.48 -4.54 7.01
C LYS A 66 -11.97 -5.91 7.42
N ALA A 67 -11.86 -6.83 6.45
CA ALA A 67 -11.13 -8.07 6.64
C ALA A 67 -9.62 -7.80 6.79
N SER A 68 -8.96 -8.49 7.73
CA SER A 68 -7.50 -8.39 7.93
C SER A 68 -6.74 -8.97 6.73
N ALA A 69 -7.32 -9.96 6.09
CA ALA A 69 -6.79 -10.65 4.93
C ALA A 69 -7.51 -10.24 3.63
N GLY A 70 -6.83 -10.40 2.49
CA GLY A 70 -7.41 -10.21 1.17
C GLY A 70 -7.40 -8.77 0.66
N GLY A 71 -8.12 -8.52 -0.43
CA GLY A 71 -8.19 -7.25 -1.14
C GLY A 71 -9.41 -7.16 -2.07
N GLY A 72 -9.50 -6.09 -2.87
CA GLY A 72 -10.60 -5.90 -3.81
C GLY A 72 -11.95 -5.58 -3.16
N GLY A 73 -11.94 -5.03 -1.94
CA GLY A 73 -13.16 -4.58 -1.23
C GLY A 73 -14.03 -5.69 -0.64
N LYS A 74 -13.64 -6.98 -0.76
CA LYS A 74 -14.38 -8.08 -0.14
C LYS A 74 -14.27 -8.00 1.39
N GLY A 75 -15.40 -8.19 2.08
CA GLY A 75 -15.48 -8.08 3.53
C GLY A 75 -15.41 -6.64 4.05
N MET A 76 -15.67 -5.65 3.19
CA MET A 76 -15.74 -4.24 3.58
C MET A 76 -17.19 -3.78 3.73
N ARG A 77 -17.49 -3.09 4.85
CA ARG A 77 -18.81 -2.50 5.13
C ARG A 77 -18.68 -1.18 5.85
N ILE A 78 -19.39 -0.17 5.34
CA ILE A 78 -19.53 1.12 6.02
C ILE A 78 -20.67 1.01 7.02
N VAL A 79 -20.43 1.44 8.24
CA VAL A 79 -21.39 1.44 9.34
C VAL A 79 -21.57 2.86 9.84
N GLU A 80 -22.73 3.44 9.57
CA GLU A 80 -23.12 4.77 10.02
C GLU A 80 -23.87 4.71 11.36
N ASP A 81 -24.73 3.70 11.51
CA ASP A 81 -25.53 3.49 12.73
C ASP A 81 -24.86 2.47 13.68
N PRO A 82 -24.52 2.89 14.91
CA PRO A 82 -23.95 1.99 15.92
C PRO A 82 -24.75 0.71 16.16
N LYS A 83 -26.06 0.73 15.99
CA LYS A 83 -26.94 -0.44 16.19
C LYS A 83 -26.67 -1.54 15.17
N LYS A 84 -26.17 -1.19 13.98
CA LYS A 84 -25.83 -2.14 12.89
C LYS A 84 -24.41 -2.70 12.99
N LEU A 85 -23.59 -2.22 13.91
CA LEU A 85 -22.17 -2.59 13.99
C LEU A 85 -21.97 -4.10 14.17
N LYS A 86 -22.69 -4.71 15.12
CA LYS A 86 -22.56 -6.15 15.44
C LYS A 86 -22.94 -7.03 14.25
N GLU A 87 -24.02 -6.70 13.56
CA GLU A 87 -24.45 -7.42 12.36
C GLU A 87 -23.42 -7.27 11.22
N SER A 88 -22.92 -6.06 11.00
CA SER A 88 -21.91 -5.76 9.98
C SER A 88 -20.60 -6.51 10.22
N ILE A 89 -20.15 -6.61 11.47
CA ILE A 89 -18.97 -7.40 11.85
C ILE A 89 -19.21 -8.86 11.51
N SER A 90 -20.30 -9.46 11.99
CA SER A 90 -20.58 -10.88 11.76
C SER A 90 -20.73 -11.23 10.28
N ALA A 91 -21.28 -10.32 9.47
CA ALA A 91 -21.37 -10.51 8.04
C ALA A 91 -19.99 -10.40 7.35
N ALA A 92 -19.15 -9.45 7.78
CA ALA A 92 -17.79 -9.30 7.27
C ALA A 92 -16.90 -10.51 7.63
N GLU A 93 -17.03 -11.05 8.84
CA GLU A 93 -16.31 -12.24 9.29
C GLU A 93 -16.64 -13.47 8.44
N ARG A 94 -17.93 -13.72 8.15
CA ARG A 94 -18.34 -14.84 7.27
C ARG A 94 -17.78 -14.69 5.86
N GLU A 95 -17.84 -13.50 5.31
CA GLU A 95 -17.32 -13.22 3.97
C GLU A 95 -15.79 -13.35 3.91
N ALA A 96 -15.09 -12.87 4.95
CA ALA A 96 -13.64 -12.98 5.07
C ALA A 96 -13.21 -14.46 5.20
N GLU A 97 -13.91 -15.25 6.01
CA GLU A 97 -13.62 -16.67 6.16
C GLU A 97 -13.85 -17.44 4.87
N SER A 98 -14.98 -17.21 4.20
CA SER A 98 -15.30 -17.84 2.91
C SER A 98 -14.33 -17.43 1.80
N GLY A 99 -13.96 -16.15 1.73
CA GLY A 99 -13.12 -15.62 0.65
C GLY A 99 -11.63 -15.82 0.85
N PHE A 100 -11.15 -15.84 2.09
CA PHE A 100 -9.73 -15.78 2.41
C PHE A 100 -9.26 -16.88 3.39
N GLY A 101 -10.19 -17.61 4.02
CA GLY A 101 -9.87 -18.59 5.05
C GLY A 101 -9.40 -17.96 6.38
N ASP A 102 -9.74 -16.70 6.60
CA ASP A 102 -9.37 -15.93 7.79
C ASP A 102 -10.52 -15.00 8.15
N LYS A 103 -11.21 -15.28 9.26
CA LYS A 103 -12.37 -14.50 9.71
C LYS A 103 -12.03 -13.20 10.42
N ARG A 104 -10.74 -12.91 10.67
CA ARG A 104 -10.36 -11.70 11.40
C ARG A 104 -10.76 -10.45 10.64
N VAL A 105 -11.47 -9.57 11.35
CA VAL A 105 -11.85 -8.24 10.88
C VAL A 105 -11.35 -7.18 11.87
N PHE A 106 -11.27 -5.95 11.41
CA PHE A 106 -10.98 -4.80 12.25
C PHE A 106 -11.86 -3.63 11.83
N LEU A 107 -11.98 -2.68 12.73
CA LEU A 107 -12.74 -1.44 12.57
C LEU A 107 -11.76 -0.30 12.30
N GLU A 108 -12.07 0.54 11.36
CA GLU A 108 -11.26 1.69 10.98
C GLU A 108 -12.16 2.90 10.76
N ARG A 109 -11.63 4.11 11.05
CA ARG A 109 -12.33 5.35 10.69
C ARG A 109 -12.56 5.40 9.19
N TYR A 110 -13.77 5.71 8.77
CA TYR A 110 -14.10 5.90 7.37
C TYR A 110 -13.83 7.34 6.93
N VAL A 111 -13.15 7.50 5.80
CA VAL A 111 -12.89 8.81 5.16
C VAL A 111 -13.82 8.93 3.96
N GLU A 112 -14.79 9.83 4.05
CA GLU A 112 -15.87 9.94 3.06
C GLU A 112 -15.40 10.42 1.69
N LYS A 113 -14.51 11.42 1.67
CA LYS A 113 -13.96 12.02 0.45
C LYS A 113 -12.46 11.78 0.40
N SER A 114 -12.10 10.54 0.09
CA SER A 114 -10.70 10.16 -0.03
C SER A 114 -10.29 9.97 -1.47
N ARG A 115 -9.03 10.34 -1.75
CA ARG A 115 -8.33 9.97 -2.97
C ARG A 115 -7.39 8.81 -2.68
N HIS A 116 -7.16 8.01 -3.69
CA HIS A 116 -6.22 6.91 -3.65
C HIS A 116 -4.90 7.37 -4.27
N ILE A 117 -3.93 7.63 -3.41
CA ILE A 117 -2.57 8.04 -3.80
C ILE A 117 -1.64 6.88 -3.49
N GLU A 118 -0.78 6.55 -4.43
CA GLU A 118 0.18 5.47 -4.23
C GLU A 118 1.58 5.90 -4.64
N ILE A 119 2.57 5.45 -3.88
CA ILE A 119 3.98 5.77 -4.09
C ILE A 119 4.72 4.55 -4.60
N GLN A 120 5.29 4.65 -5.80
CA GLN A 120 6.19 3.62 -6.31
C GLN A 120 7.50 3.66 -5.54
N ILE A 121 7.93 2.52 -5.00
CA ILE A 121 9.22 2.39 -4.32
C ILE A 121 10.12 1.37 -5.02
N LEU A 122 11.42 1.58 -4.90
CA LEU A 122 12.48 0.62 -5.21
C LEU A 122 13.42 0.52 -4.02
N GLY A 123 13.84 -0.69 -3.67
CA GLY A 123 14.83 -0.94 -2.64
C GLY A 123 15.83 -1.99 -3.08
N ASP A 124 17.09 -1.87 -2.67
CA ASP A 124 18.16 -2.84 -2.93
C ASP A 124 18.52 -3.66 -1.69
N SER A 125 19.46 -4.58 -1.84
CA SER A 125 19.97 -5.41 -0.75
C SER A 125 20.96 -4.69 0.17
N PHE A 126 21.40 -3.48 -0.20
CA PHE A 126 22.35 -2.66 0.55
C PHE A 126 21.64 -1.74 1.55
N GLY A 127 20.32 -1.63 1.45
CA GLY A 127 19.48 -0.80 2.32
C GLY A 127 19.12 0.55 1.70
N ASN A 128 19.49 0.80 0.45
CA ASN A 128 19.04 1.97 -0.27
C ASN A 128 17.59 1.79 -0.68
N VAL A 129 16.75 2.78 -0.39
CA VAL A 129 15.36 2.83 -0.76
C VAL A 129 15.05 4.21 -1.33
N VAL A 130 14.43 4.22 -2.50
CA VAL A 130 13.97 5.45 -3.17
C VAL A 130 12.49 5.35 -3.50
N HIS A 131 11.82 6.50 -3.63
CA HIS A 131 10.51 6.58 -4.25
C HIS A 131 10.59 7.21 -5.64
N LEU A 132 9.68 6.84 -6.53
CA LEU A 132 9.64 7.29 -7.92
C LEU A 132 8.41 8.16 -8.22
N GLY A 133 7.99 8.94 -7.23
CA GLY A 133 6.79 9.76 -7.31
C GLY A 133 5.50 8.99 -7.04
N GLU A 134 4.40 9.73 -7.13
CA GLU A 134 3.06 9.22 -6.90
C GLU A 134 2.34 8.87 -8.20
N ARG A 135 1.34 7.99 -8.05
CA ARG A 135 0.21 7.83 -8.98
C ARG A 135 -1.08 8.12 -8.22
N GLU A 136 -2.02 8.78 -8.86
CA GLU A 136 -3.38 8.91 -8.38
C GLU A 136 -4.27 7.88 -9.07
N CYS A 137 -4.95 7.05 -8.28
CA CYS A 137 -5.80 5.95 -8.73
C CYS A 137 -7.21 6.06 -8.14
N SER A 138 -7.74 7.28 -8.03
CA SER A 138 -9.03 7.55 -7.38
C SER A 138 -10.23 7.14 -8.22
N ILE A 139 -10.09 7.10 -9.55
CA ILE A 139 -11.15 6.68 -10.46
C ILE A 139 -11.20 5.16 -10.49
N GLN A 140 -12.18 4.61 -9.75
CA GLN A 140 -12.32 3.18 -9.55
C GLN A 140 -13.76 2.71 -9.80
N ARG A 141 -13.89 1.47 -10.24
CA ARG A 141 -15.17 0.75 -10.32
C ARG A 141 -15.13 -0.47 -9.42
N ARG A 142 -15.96 -0.49 -8.38
CA ARG A 142 -16.01 -1.61 -7.41
C ARG A 142 -14.62 -1.94 -6.84
N HIS A 143 -13.86 -0.91 -6.44
CA HIS A 143 -12.48 -1.00 -5.92
C HIS A 143 -11.45 -1.52 -6.93
N GLN A 144 -11.75 -1.48 -8.22
CA GLN A 144 -10.81 -1.74 -9.30
C GLN A 144 -10.41 -0.41 -9.93
N LYS A 145 -9.12 -0.13 -9.99
CA LYS A 145 -8.54 1.04 -10.65
C LYS A 145 -8.92 1.02 -12.14
N ILE A 146 -9.32 2.16 -12.69
CA ILE A 146 -9.73 2.32 -14.10
C ILE A 146 -8.87 3.37 -14.79
N VAL A 147 -8.50 4.44 -14.06
CA VAL A 147 -7.61 5.49 -14.55
C VAL A 147 -6.54 5.71 -13.51
N GLU A 148 -5.30 5.67 -13.95
CA GLU A 148 -4.11 5.99 -13.17
C GLU A 148 -3.39 7.16 -13.83
N GLU A 149 -3.07 8.19 -13.05
CA GLU A 149 -2.41 9.39 -13.55
C GLU A 149 -1.23 9.81 -12.67
N SER A 150 -0.24 10.43 -13.28
CA SER A 150 0.92 11.02 -12.60
C SER A 150 1.42 12.25 -13.37
N PRO A 151 1.77 13.35 -12.68
CA PRO A 151 1.57 13.58 -11.25
C PRO A 151 0.08 13.80 -10.90
N SER A 152 -0.27 13.60 -9.63
CA SER A 152 -1.60 13.92 -9.12
C SER A 152 -1.85 15.44 -9.18
N THR A 153 -3.04 15.83 -9.63
CA THR A 153 -3.43 17.24 -9.75
C THR A 153 -3.76 17.91 -8.41
N VAL A 154 -3.91 17.12 -7.34
CA VAL A 154 -4.30 17.60 -6.01
C VAL A 154 -3.16 17.56 -4.99
N ILE A 155 -2.01 17.02 -5.38
CA ILE A 155 -0.80 16.92 -4.57
C ILE A 155 0.19 18.00 -5.02
N ASP A 156 0.48 18.96 -4.13
CA ASP A 156 1.56 19.92 -4.34
C ASP A 156 2.93 19.31 -3.99
N GLN A 157 4.01 20.05 -4.25
CA GLN A 157 5.36 19.52 -4.04
C GLN A 157 5.65 19.20 -2.58
N GLU A 158 5.19 20.04 -1.64
CA GLU A 158 5.42 19.81 -0.20
C GLU A 158 4.73 18.51 0.27
N LEU A 159 3.50 18.28 -0.16
CA LEU A 159 2.76 17.07 0.18
C LEU A 159 3.35 15.84 -0.52
N ARG A 160 3.82 15.98 -1.76
CA ARG A 160 4.52 14.92 -2.50
C ARG A 160 5.77 14.46 -1.75
N ASP A 161 6.56 15.40 -1.27
CA ASP A 161 7.78 15.10 -0.50
C ASP A 161 7.45 14.41 0.82
N LYS A 162 6.39 14.85 1.51
CA LYS A 162 5.94 14.23 2.76
C LYS A 162 5.45 12.79 2.56
N ILE A 163 4.60 12.57 1.55
CA ILE A 163 4.06 11.21 1.27
C ILE A 163 5.17 10.29 0.77
N GLY A 164 6.03 10.79 -0.12
CA GLY A 164 7.20 10.07 -0.62
C GLY A 164 8.15 9.66 0.51
N SER A 165 8.48 10.60 1.39
CA SER A 165 9.32 10.33 2.57
C SER A 165 8.69 9.30 3.51
N ALA A 166 7.38 9.35 3.75
CA ALA A 166 6.68 8.37 4.56
C ALA A 166 6.74 6.96 3.94
N ALA A 167 6.62 6.85 2.61
CA ALA A 167 6.77 5.60 1.89
C ALA A 167 8.18 5.01 2.02
N VAL A 168 9.22 5.85 1.83
CA VAL A 168 10.63 5.46 2.00
C VAL A 168 10.91 5.04 3.44
N GLN A 169 10.42 5.79 4.43
CA GLN A 169 10.58 5.47 5.85
C GLN A 169 10.02 4.09 6.20
N LEU A 170 8.80 3.78 5.73
CA LEU A 170 8.19 2.46 5.93
C LEU A 170 9.00 1.36 5.24
N ALA A 171 9.36 1.57 3.97
CA ALA A 171 10.09 0.58 3.18
C ALA A 171 11.48 0.28 3.78
N SER A 172 12.20 1.31 4.25
CA SER A 172 13.48 1.17 4.95
C SER A 172 13.33 0.39 6.26
N ALA A 173 12.30 0.68 7.07
CA ALA A 173 12.01 -0.06 8.30
C ALA A 173 11.70 -1.54 8.06
N LEU A 174 11.17 -1.87 6.87
CA LEU A 174 10.88 -3.23 6.42
C LEU A 174 12.10 -3.92 5.80
N LYS A 175 13.18 -3.19 5.52
CA LYS A 175 14.29 -3.65 4.65
C LYS A 175 13.73 -4.18 3.33
N TYR A 176 12.97 -3.32 2.66
CA TYR A 176 12.27 -3.68 1.43
C TYR A 176 13.27 -3.81 0.28
N GLU A 177 13.18 -4.89 -0.48
CA GLU A 177 13.97 -5.14 -1.68
C GLU A 177 13.06 -5.25 -2.91
N SER A 178 13.51 -4.80 -4.07
CA SER A 178 12.81 -4.83 -5.35
C SER A 178 11.74 -3.72 -5.47
N ALA A 179 10.90 -3.81 -6.50
CA ALA A 179 9.80 -2.87 -6.71
C ALA A 179 8.60 -3.18 -5.79
N GLY A 180 7.97 -2.12 -5.31
CA GLY A 180 6.75 -2.20 -4.53
C GLY A 180 6.00 -0.88 -4.57
N THR A 181 4.80 -0.88 -4.01
CA THR A 181 3.96 0.32 -3.97
C THR A 181 3.37 0.48 -2.57
N VAL A 182 3.51 1.66 -2.01
CA VAL A 182 2.87 2.05 -0.75
C VAL A 182 1.63 2.87 -1.07
N GLU A 183 0.46 2.38 -0.70
CA GLU A 183 -0.81 3.03 -0.96
C GLU A 183 -1.26 3.86 0.25
N PHE A 184 -1.81 5.03 -0.05
CA PHE A 184 -2.33 5.99 0.92
C PHE A 184 -3.74 6.43 0.56
N LEU A 185 -4.54 6.73 1.59
CA LEU A 185 -5.76 7.52 1.45
C LEU A 185 -5.39 8.97 1.73
N PHE A 186 -5.73 9.86 0.81
CA PHE A 186 -5.62 11.30 0.99
C PHE A 186 -7.03 11.88 1.22
N ASP A 187 -7.22 12.56 2.33
CA ASP A 187 -8.49 13.22 2.66
C ASP A 187 -8.53 14.60 2.01
N ASP A 188 -9.38 14.77 1.00
CA ASP A 188 -9.54 16.05 0.29
C ASP A 188 -9.98 17.20 1.21
N LYS A 189 -10.64 16.89 2.35
CA LYS A 189 -11.18 17.88 3.26
C LYS A 189 -10.14 18.38 4.27
N THR A 190 -9.37 17.46 4.88
CA THR A 190 -8.36 17.80 5.90
C THR A 190 -6.98 18.00 5.31
N LYS A 191 -6.76 17.57 4.06
CA LYS A 191 -5.46 17.53 3.38
C LYS A 191 -4.43 16.64 4.08
N GLU A 192 -4.92 15.69 4.87
CA GLU A 192 -4.09 14.67 5.53
C GLU A 192 -4.03 13.39 4.69
N PHE A 193 -2.95 12.65 4.84
CA PHE A 193 -2.80 11.35 4.20
C PHE A 193 -2.60 10.26 5.24
N PHE A 194 -3.06 9.04 4.92
CA PHE A 194 -3.04 7.91 5.82
C PHE A 194 -2.65 6.64 5.08
N PHE A 195 -1.75 5.87 5.66
CA PHE A 195 -1.33 4.58 5.13
C PHE A 195 -2.52 3.63 4.95
N LEU A 196 -2.59 3.01 3.79
CA LEU A 196 -3.61 2.02 3.44
C LEU A 196 -3.04 0.61 3.44
N GLU A 197 -2.09 0.32 2.54
CA GLU A 197 -1.43 -0.98 2.41
C GLU A 197 -0.12 -0.89 1.61
N VAL A 198 0.65 -1.99 1.58
CA VAL A 198 1.80 -2.15 0.70
C VAL A 198 1.53 -3.29 -0.28
N ASN A 199 1.64 -3.00 -1.57
CA ASN A 199 1.68 -4.01 -2.61
C ASN A 199 3.12 -4.47 -2.81
N THR A 200 3.42 -5.68 -2.33
CA THR A 200 4.76 -6.27 -2.34
C THR A 200 5.09 -6.92 -3.69
N ARG A 201 4.86 -6.20 -4.76
CA ARG A 201 5.03 -6.63 -6.15
C ARG A 201 4.99 -5.43 -7.09
N LEU A 202 5.42 -5.63 -8.31
CA LEU A 202 5.10 -4.71 -9.41
C LEU A 202 3.60 -4.73 -9.69
N GLN A 203 2.99 -3.58 -9.95
CA GLN A 203 1.57 -3.43 -10.26
C GLN A 203 1.35 -3.23 -11.77
N VAL A 204 0.10 -3.40 -12.21
CA VAL A 204 -0.27 -3.22 -13.63
C VAL A 204 -0.03 -1.78 -14.08
N GLU A 205 -0.25 -0.82 -13.19
CA GLU A 205 -0.13 0.63 -13.39
C GLU A 205 1.32 1.17 -13.33
N HIS A 206 2.34 0.32 -13.21
CA HIS A 206 3.73 0.76 -13.21
C HIS A 206 4.16 1.54 -14.47
N PRO A 207 3.60 1.28 -15.69
CA PRO A 207 3.99 2.03 -16.88
C PRO A 207 3.77 3.54 -16.76
N VAL A 208 2.78 3.98 -15.95
CA VAL A 208 2.56 5.41 -15.68
C VAL A 208 3.81 6.03 -15.03
N THR A 209 4.42 5.32 -14.08
CA THR A 209 5.68 5.78 -13.47
C THR A 209 6.85 5.71 -14.46
N GLU A 210 6.94 4.67 -15.28
CA GLU A 210 7.99 4.51 -16.29
C GLU A 210 7.97 5.65 -17.29
N GLU A 211 6.78 6.05 -17.77
CA GLU A 211 6.60 7.16 -18.72
C GLU A 211 7.03 8.52 -18.15
N VAL A 212 6.78 8.79 -16.87
CA VAL A 212 7.14 10.08 -16.27
C VAL A 212 8.59 10.12 -15.78
N THR A 213 9.19 8.97 -15.46
CA THR A 213 10.57 8.90 -14.93
C THR A 213 11.60 8.50 -15.97
N GLY A 214 11.19 7.88 -17.07
CA GLY A 214 12.09 7.29 -18.07
C GLY A 214 12.80 6.02 -17.61
N LEU A 215 12.38 5.41 -16.48
CA LEU A 215 12.97 4.20 -15.91
C LEU A 215 12.19 2.95 -16.37
N ASP A 216 12.88 1.86 -16.62
CA ASP A 216 12.30 0.52 -16.83
C ASP A 216 12.35 -0.22 -15.48
N LEU A 217 11.20 -0.30 -14.79
CA LEU A 217 11.12 -0.89 -13.44
C LEU A 217 11.39 -2.40 -13.43
N VAL A 218 11.05 -3.10 -14.50
CA VAL A 218 11.33 -4.53 -14.63
C VAL A 218 12.84 -4.76 -14.74
N LYS A 219 13.52 -3.92 -15.54
CA LYS A 219 14.97 -3.96 -15.67
C LYS A 219 15.66 -3.65 -14.34
N GLU A 220 15.19 -2.64 -13.60
CA GLU A 220 15.73 -2.31 -12.28
C GLU A 220 15.50 -3.46 -11.27
N GLN A 221 14.34 -4.14 -11.28
CA GLN A 221 14.11 -5.33 -10.47
C GLN A 221 15.13 -6.44 -10.76
N ILE A 222 15.48 -6.65 -12.03
CA ILE A 222 16.45 -7.65 -12.44
C ILE A 222 17.85 -7.27 -11.95
N LYS A 223 18.26 -6.00 -12.12
CA LYS A 223 19.57 -5.51 -11.64
C LYS A 223 19.71 -5.68 -10.13
N ILE A 224 18.67 -5.27 -9.36
CA ILE A 224 18.64 -5.45 -7.90
C ILE A 224 18.79 -6.93 -7.53
N ALA A 225 18.07 -7.81 -8.20
CA ALA A 225 18.13 -9.25 -7.95
C ALA A 225 19.49 -9.87 -8.31
N GLN A 226 20.24 -9.26 -9.23
CA GLN A 226 21.63 -9.62 -9.56
C GLN A 226 22.64 -9.11 -8.51
N GLY A 227 22.19 -8.35 -7.50
CA GLY A 227 23.03 -7.82 -6.44
C GLY A 227 23.64 -6.45 -6.77
N ASN A 228 23.11 -5.73 -7.75
CA ASN A 228 23.56 -4.37 -8.04
C ASN A 228 22.95 -3.40 -7.02
N GLU A 229 23.75 -2.39 -6.66
CA GLU A 229 23.28 -1.25 -5.85
C GLU A 229 22.39 -0.33 -6.69
N LEU A 230 21.42 0.33 -6.05
CA LEU A 230 20.61 1.35 -6.69
C LEU A 230 21.47 2.60 -6.99
N GLU A 231 21.71 2.85 -8.25
CA GLU A 231 22.41 4.06 -8.72
C GLU A 231 21.48 5.29 -8.84
N LEU A 232 20.20 5.12 -8.42
CA LEU A 232 19.18 6.17 -8.49
C LEU A 232 19.27 7.07 -7.27
N SER A 233 19.43 8.36 -7.49
CA SER A 233 19.23 9.37 -6.46
C SER A 233 17.92 10.11 -6.72
N LEU A 234 17.29 10.65 -5.66
CA LEU A 234 16.08 11.49 -5.78
C LEU A 234 16.27 12.69 -6.72
N ILE A 235 17.53 13.11 -6.96
CA ILE A 235 17.88 14.21 -7.88
C ILE A 235 17.59 13.83 -9.35
N HIS A 236 17.61 12.56 -9.71
CA HIS A 236 17.29 12.08 -11.06
C HIS A 236 15.79 11.96 -11.33
N ILE A 237 14.96 12.13 -10.31
CA ILE A 237 13.50 12.01 -10.36
C ILE A 237 12.84 13.39 -10.29
N SER A 238 13.66 14.46 -10.22
CA SER A 238 13.19 15.83 -10.14
C SER A 238 12.54 16.28 -11.45
N GLU A 239 11.27 16.58 -11.36
CA GLU A 239 10.31 17.06 -12.36
C GLU A 239 9.83 15.99 -13.36
N PRO A 240 8.64 15.43 -13.12
CA PRO A 240 7.94 14.67 -14.17
C PRO A 240 7.73 15.63 -15.36
N THR A 241 8.51 15.44 -16.41
CA THR A 241 8.28 16.15 -17.67
C THR A 241 6.87 15.75 -18.11
N ARG A 242 5.93 16.70 -18.07
CA ARG A 242 4.64 16.55 -18.77
C ARG A 242 4.98 16.39 -20.25
N ARG A 243 5.10 15.17 -20.73
CA ARG A 243 5.00 14.90 -22.15
C ARG A 243 3.52 15.06 -22.50
N ALA A 244 3.17 16.20 -23.13
CA ALA A 244 1.91 16.32 -23.82
C ALA A 244 1.90 15.23 -24.89
N LEU A 245 0.95 14.30 -24.78
CA LEU A 245 0.57 13.40 -25.86
C LEU A 245 -0.25 14.17 -26.89
#